data_4d7f0e8873011d3c80a98d0192b2311a
#
_entry.id   4d7f0e8873011d3c80a98d0192b2311a
#
_cell.length_a   1.000
_cell.length_b   1.000
_cell.length_c   1.000
_cell.angle_alpha   90.00
_cell.angle_beta   90.00
_cell.angle_gamma   90.00
#
_symmetry.space_group_name_H-M   'P 1'
#
loop_
_entity.id
_entity.type
_entity.pdbx_description
1 polymer ?
#
loop_
_entity_poly.entity_id
_entity_poly.type
_entity_poly.pdbx_seq_one_letter_code
_entity_poly.pdbx_strand_id
1 'polypeptide(L)'
;MKYKNNKLWLILAIVALVLLSGCAGTNTGPSQTGDKQAAPGTTAGKPVPGSAPAIHFSKLIEYLPAPPSGWTADEPQGFMNTVESGSWSMANRAYSKGDDARANIGIMDSAYYEVGWFASWKGIYQYESTEGYAKTTTIKGYPALEVYSKSSKEYAMYVDVKDRFMVYITVDNADKDTLNNLANAIDYSGIAGLK
;
A
#
# COMPACT_ATOMS: atom_id res chain seq x y z
N MET A 1 -3.07 -24.30 -19.19
CA MET A 1 -3.52 -22.97 -19.58
C MET A 1 -2.66 -21.94 -18.85
N LYS A 2 -1.89 -21.11 -19.55
CA LYS A 2 -0.95 -20.15 -18.92
C LYS A 2 -1.70 -18.87 -18.56
N TYR A 3 -1.96 -18.64 -17.28
CA TYR A 3 -2.51 -17.37 -16.78
C TYR A 3 -1.40 -16.31 -16.81
N LYS A 4 -1.58 -15.31 -17.65
CA LYS A 4 -0.68 -14.15 -17.77
C LYS A 4 -0.99 -13.16 -16.64
N ASN A 5 -0.11 -13.05 -15.64
CA ASN A 5 -0.17 -12.11 -14.54
C ASN A 5 0.08 -10.66 -15.00
N ASN A 6 -0.84 -10.07 -15.76
CA ASN A 6 -0.72 -8.68 -16.22
C ASN A 6 -1.35 -7.65 -15.25
N LYS A 7 -1.97 -8.11 -14.15
CA LYS A 7 -2.73 -7.20 -13.26
C LYS A 7 -1.89 -6.45 -12.21
N LEU A 8 -0.75 -6.99 -11.82
CA LEU A 8 0.12 -6.33 -10.83
C LEU A 8 0.72 -5.01 -11.34
N TRP A 9 0.89 -4.87 -12.66
CA TRP A 9 1.38 -3.66 -13.31
C TRP A 9 0.34 -2.53 -13.38
N LEU A 10 -0.94 -2.85 -13.38
CA LEU A 10 -2.04 -1.87 -13.47
C LEU A 10 -2.23 -1.12 -12.15
N ILE A 11 -2.04 -1.76 -11.02
CA ILE A 11 -2.17 -1.12 -9.69
C ILE A 11 -1.06 -0.08 -9.50
N LEU A 12 0.15 -0.35 -9.93
CA LEU A 12 1.27 0.62 -9.94
C LEU A 12 1.02 1.80 -10.88
N ALA A 13 0.28 1.61 -11.99
CA ALA A 13 -0.02 2.67 -12.96
C ALA A 13 -1.08 3.66 -12.46
N ILE A 14 -2.07 3.22 -11.66
CA ILE A 14 -3.12 4.11 -11.13
C ILE A 14 -2.56 5.04 -10.06
N VAL A 15 -1.64 4.56 -9.22
CA VAL A 15 -0.93 5.40 -8.25
C VAL A 15 -0.03 6.44 -8.93
N ALA A 16 0.55 6.11 -10.08
CA ALA A 16 1.39 7.04 -10.85
C ALA A 16 0.59 8.14 -11.58
N LEU A 17 -0.68 7.90 -11.93
CA LEU A 17 -1.50 8.85 -12.71
C LEU A 17 -2.03 10.03 -11.87
N VAL A 18 -2.16 9.86 -10.56
CA VAL A 18 -2.61 10.93 -9.64
C VAL A 18 -1.52 11.96 -9.35
N LEU A 19 -0.25 11.63 -9.61
CA LEU A 19 0.88 12.53 -9.33
C LEU A 19 1.30 13.44 -10.50
N LEU A 20 0.66 13.36 -11.70
CA LEU A 20 1.07 14.09 -12.91
C LEU A 20 0.22 15.34 -13.25
N SER A 21 -0.74 15.73 -12.40
CA SER A 21 -1.55 16.93 -12.65
C SER A 21 -1.09 18.12 -11.79
N GLY A 22 0.11 18.61 -12.03
CA GLY A 22 0.59 19.81 -11.37
C GLY A 22 1.62 20.59 -12.18
N CYS A 23 1.19 21.76 -12.71
CA CYS A 23 1.97 22.89 -13.19
C CYS A 23 2.51 22.87 -14.64
N ALA A 24 1.66 23.35 -15.56
CA ALA A 24 2.13 24.05 -16.76
C ALA A 24 2.43 25.52 -16.40
N GLY A 25 3.68 25.87 -16.30
CA GLY A 25 4.17 27.25 -16.23
C GLY A 25 5.07 27.52 -17.44
N THR A 26 4.59 28.38 -18.36
CA THR A 26 5.32 28.87 -19.52
C THR A 26 6.40 29.85 -19.10
N ASN A 27 7.65 29.63 -19.50
CA ASN A 27 8.63 30.70 -19.67
C ASN A 27 9.56 30.40 -20.84
N THR A 28 9.52 31.33 -21.81
CA THR A 28 10.34 31.43 -23.01
C THR A 28 11.69 32.05 -22.69
N GLY A 29 12.78 31.46 -23.25
CA GLY A 29 14.08 32.11 -23.37
C GLY A 29 15.24 31.12 -23.61
N PRO A 30 16.14 31.36 -24.58
CA PRO A 30 17.04 30.34 -25.12
C PRO A 30 18.40 30.31 -24.44
N SER A 31 18.97 29.16 -24.21
CA SER A 31 20.39 28.85 -24.52
C SER A 31 20.78 27.43 -24.07
N GLN A 32 21.48 26.80 -24.98
CA GLN A 32 22.06 25.46 -24.93
C GLN A 32 23.02 25.23 -23.79
N THR A 33 22.96 24.05 -23.19
CA THR A 33 24.12 23.13 -23.02
C THR A 33 23.60 21.79 -22.60
N GLY A 34 24.08 20.71 -23.19
CA GLY A 34 23.61 19.36 -22.97
C GLY A 34 23.90 18.86 -21.57
N ASP A 35 22.85 18.43 -20.90
CA ASP A 35 22.95 17.58 -19.73
C ASP A 35 21.98 16.41 -19.87
N LYS A 36 22.53 15.23 -19.59
CA LYS A 36 21.82 13.95 -19.65
C LYS A 36 20.55 14.03 -18.81
N GLN A 37 19.41 13.88 -19.45
CA GLN A 37 18.11 13.78 -18.81
C GLN A 37 18.09 12.49 -17.95
N ALA A 38 18.31 12.67 -16.67
CA ALA A 38 18.08 11.62 -15.68
C ALA A 38 16.59 11.28 -15.69
N ALA A 39 16.26 10.00 -15.78
CA ALA A 39 14.91 9.51 -15.59
C ALA A 39 14.30 10.07 -14.28
N PRO A 40 12.97 10.30 -14.20
CA PRO A 40 12.35 10.76 -12.97
C PRO A 40 12.64 9.74 -11.87
N GLY A 41 13.56 10.09 -10.99
CA GLY A 41 13.92 9.28 -9.84
C GLY A 41 12.69 9.12 -8.96
N THR A 42 12.30 7.91 -8.70
CA THR A 42 11.49 7.55 -7.54
C THR A 42 12.16 8.21 -6.35
N THR A 43 11.53 9.20 -5.75
CA THR A 43 12.04 9.84 -4.53
C THR A 43 11.94 8.80 -3.43
N ALA A 44 12.97 7.98 -3.29
CA ALA A 44 13.14 7.18 -2.08
C ALA A 44 13.16 8.16 -0.91
N GLY A 45 12.25 8.01 0.04
CA GLY A 45 12.21 8.84 1.23
C GLY A 45 13.59 8.89 1.88
N LYS A 46 13.96 10.04 2.45
CA LYS A 46 15.25 10.16 3.15
C LYS A 46 15.23 9.24 4.37
N PRO A 47 16.36 8.53 4.65
CA PRO A 47 16.49 7.79 5.90
C PRO A 47 16.25 8.73 7.09
N VAL A 48 15.43 8.29 8.05
CA VAL A 48 15.24 9.03 9.30
C VAL A 48 16.39 8.64 10.24
N PRO A 49 17.31 9.56 10.58
CA PRO A 49 18.42 9.25 11.48
C PRO A 49 17.89 8.78 12.85
N GLY A 50 18.38 7.65 13.34
CA GLY A 50 17.99 7.10 14.65
C GLY A 50 16.75 6.21 14.63
N SER A 51 16.17 5.89 13.47
CA SER A 51 15.09 4.89 13.38
C SER A 51 15.62 3.48 13.72
N ALA A 52 14.79 2.68 14.38
CA ALA A 52 15.11 1.28 14.65
C ALA A 52 15.23 0.48 13.33
N PRO A 53 16.03 -0.62 13.29
CA PRO A 53 16.07 -1.49 12.14
C PRO A 53 14.68 -2.06 11.81
N ALA A 54 14.45 -2.36 10.53
CA ALA A 54 13.19 -2.99 10.13
C ALA A 54 13.02 -4.35 10.79
N ILE A 55 11.80 -4.64 11.20
CA ILE A 55 11.41 -5.94 11.76
C ILE A 55 11.60 -7.01 10.67
N HIS A 56 12.17 -8.15 11.03
CA HIS A 56 12.27 -9.26 10.11
C HIS A 56 10.87 -9.72 9.67
N PHE A 57 10.68 -9.97 8.37
CA PHE A 57 9.36 -10.30 7.79
C PHE A 57 8.67 -11.49 8.47
N SER A 58 9.41 -12.46 9.04
CA SER A 58 8.83 -13.59 9.75
C SER A 58 7.97 -13.15 10.93
N LYS A 59 8.30 -12.02 11.57
CA LYS A 59 7.49 -11.43 12.63
C LYS A 59 6.23 -10.76 12.10
N LEU A 60 6.30 -10.15 10.92
CA LEU A 60 5.12 -9.56 10.28
C LEU A 60 4.13 -10.64 9.82
N ILE A 61 4.62 -11.81 9.40
CA ILE A 61 3.78 -12.96 9.01
C ILE A 61 2.86 -13.40 10.16
N GLU A 62 3.30 -13.31 11.40
CA GLU A 62 2.51 -13.69 12.59
C GLU A 62 1.21 -12.87 12.74
N TYR A 63 1.15 -11.67 12.12
CA TYR A 63 0.00 -10.76 12.17
C TYR A 63 -0.93 -10.87 10.94
N LEU A 64 -0.59 -11.70 9.95
CA LEU A 64 -1.47 -11.95 8.82
C LEU A 64 -2.62 -12.88 9.27
N PRO A 65 -3.90 -12.45 9.13
CA PRO A 65 -5.01 -13.18 9.72
C PRO A 65 -5.26 -14.54 9.05
N ALA A 66 -5.92 -15.42 9.80
CA ALA A 66 -6.49 -16.63 9.20
C ALA A 66 -7.58 -16.28 8.19
N PRO A 67 -7.85 -17.15 7.19
CA PRO A 67 -8.89 -16.90 6.21
C PRO A 67 -10.27 -16.81 6.88
N PRO A 68 -11.13 -15.86 6.44
CA PRO A 68 -12.52 -15.81 6.87
C PRO A 68 -13.30 -17.07 6.48
N SER A 69 -14.46 -17.28 7.06
CA SER A 69 -15.32 -18.40 6.70
C SER A 69 -15.64 -18.44 5.21
N GLY A 70 -15.43 -19.59 4.57
CA GLY A 70 -15.62 -19.81 3.16
C GLY A 70 -14.49 -19.28 2.26
N TRP A 71 -13.42 -18.73 2.83
CA TRP A 71 -12.19 -18.36 2.13
C TRP A 71 -11.08 -19.38 2.38
N THR A 72 -10.18 -19.53 1.42
CA THR A 72 -8.90 -20.21 1.56
C THR A 72 -7.78 -19.19 1.56
N ALA A 73 -6.63 -19.52 2.10
CA ALA A 73 -5.47 -18.66 2.08
C ALA A 73 -4.25 -19.44 1.61
N ASP A 74 -3.41 -18.76 0.84
CA ASP A 74 -2.11 -19.30 0.43
C ASP A 74 -1.11 -19.24 1.60
N GLU A 75 0.02 -19.92 1.46
CA GLU A 75 1.15 -19.74 2.38
C GLU A 75 1.62 -18.29 2.36
N PRO A 76 1.84 -17.67 3.54
CA PRO A 76 2.30 -16.31 3.60
C PRO A 76 3.71 -16.18 3.04
N GLN A 77 3.99 -15.06 2.39
CA GLN A 77 5.29 -14.73 1.84
C GLN A 77 5.84 -13.49 2.51
N GLY A 78 7.16 -13.37 2.55
CA GLY A 78 7.81 -12.18 3.08
C GLY A 78 9.20 -12.01 2.55
N PHE A 79 9.68 -10.78 2.58
CA PHE A 79 11.04 -10.44 2.21
C PHE A 79 11.54 -9.23 3.01
N MET A 80 12.85 -9.10 3.05
CA MET A 80 13.55 -7.97 3.66
C MET A 80 14.62 -7.48 2.68
N ASN A 81 14.69 -6.17 2.52
CA ASN A 81 15.73 -5.52 1.74
C ASN A 81 16.59 -4.67 2.67
N THR A 82 17.91 -4.82 2.54
CA THR A 82 18.87 -4.02 3.30
C THR A 82 19.80 -3.31 2.31
N VAL A 83 19.89 -2.00 2.47
CA VAL A 83 20.80 -1.14 1.70
C VAL A 83 21.66 -0.34 2.69
N GLU A 84 22.71 0.34 2.22
CA GLU A 84 23.62 1.13 3.10
C GLU A 84 22.87 2.11 4.01
N SER A 85 21.75 2.67 3.53
CA SER A 85 20.97 3.67 4.27
C SER A 85 19.91 3.09 5.20
N GLY A 86 19.71 1.76 5.22
CA GLY A 86 18.73 1.14 6.10
C GLY A 86 18.11 -0.14 5.54
N SER A 87 17.06 -0.62 6.19
CA SER A 87 16.31 -1.79 5.76
C SER A 87 14.79 -1.54 5.80
N TRP A 88 14.07 -2.28 5.00
CA TRP A 88 12.61 -2.37 5.05
C TRP A 88 12.20 -3.82 4.84
N SER A 89 11.03 -4.19 5.33
CA SER A 89 10.53 -5.56 5.19
C SER A 89 9.05 -5.56 4.86
N MET A 90 8.59 -6.65 4.28
CA MET A 90 7.19 -6.86 3.97
C MET A 90 6.81 -8.33 4.16
N ALA A 91 5.59 -8.55 4.63
CA ALA A 91 4.92 -9.83 4.59
C ALA A 91 3.56 -9.67 3.90
N ASN A 92 3.14 -10.68 3.15
CA ASN A 92 1.84 -10.67 2.50
C ASN A 92 1.24 -12.08 2.43
N ARG A 93 -0.09 -12.13 2.30
CA ARG A 93 -0.86 -13.35 2.12
C ARG A 93 -2.02 -13.12 1.17
N ALA A 94 -2.18 -14.03 0.21
CA ALA A 94 -3.31 -14.04 -0.68
C ALA A 94 -4.43 -14.94 -0.15
N TYR A 95 -5.68 -14.55 -0.46
CA TYR A 95 -6.89 -15.25 -0.06
C TYR A 95 -7.80 -15.40 -1.28
N SER A 96 -8.56 -16.48 -1.33
CA SER A 96 -9.49 -16.73 -2.42
C SER A 96 -10.80 -17.35 -1.94
N LYS A 97 -11.90 -17.02 -2.64
CA LYS A 97 -13.21 -17.61 -2.40
C LYS A 97 -13.88 -17.91 -3.75
N GLY A 98 -14.16 -19.20 -3.99
CA GLY A 98 -14.64 -19.64 -5.30
C GLY A 98 -13.63 -19.33 -6.40
N ASP A 99 -14.15 -19.14 -7.62
CA ASP A 99 -13.29 -18.98 -8.80
C ASP A 99 -12.82 -17.53 -9.01
N ASP A 100 -13.55 -16.53 -8.55
CA ASP A 100 -13.35 -15.13 -8.94
C ASP A 100 -12.94 -14.19 -7.79
N ALA A 101 -13.47 -14.40 -6.57
CA ALA A 101 -13.18 -13.48 -5.47
C ALA A 101 -11.74 -13.68 -4.94
N ARG A 102 -11.03 -12.57 -4.82
CA ARG A 102 -9.63 -12.54 -4.35
C ARG A 102 -9.46 -11.46 -3.30
N ALA A 103 -8.55 -11.69 -2.38
CA ALA A 103 -8.08 -10.66 -1.46
C ALA A 103 -6.57 -10.81 -1.24
N ASN A 104 -5.93 -9.72 -0.86
CA ASN A 104 -4.53 -9.73 -0.45
C ASN A 104 -4.37 -8.84 0.78
N ILE A 105 -3.63 -9.30 1.76
CA ILE A 105 -3.25 -8.52 2.94
C ILE A 105 -1.73 -8.48 2.99
N GLY A 106 -1.19 -7.28 3.14
CA GLY A 106 0.23 -7.10 3.35
C GLY A 106 0.52 -6.15 4.50
N ILE A 107 1.65 -6.37 5.15
CA ILE A 107 2.20 -5.55 6.24
C ILE A 107 3.61 -5.16 5.84
N MET A 108 3.87 -3.86 5.74
CA MET A 108 5.18 -3.31 5.41
C MET A 108 5.73 -2.55 6.61
N ASP A 109 6.98 -2.82 6.98
CA ASP A 109 7.77 -2.01 7.91
C ASP A 109 8.66 -1.06 7.11
N SER A 110 8.41 0.23 7.21
CA SER A 110 9.16 1.30 6.55
C SER A 110 10.09 2.06 7.51
N ALA A 111 10.60 1.41 8.55
CA ALA A 111 11.33 2.02 9.66
C ALA A 111 12.40 3.04 9.27
N TYR A 112 12.96 2.93 8.07
CA TYR A 112 14.01 3.80 7.57
C TYR A 112 13.59 4.84 6.55
N TYR A 113 12.36 4.75 6.07
CA TYR A 113 11.91 5.66 5.01
C TYR A 113 10.69 6.43 5.48
N GLU A 114 10.81 7.75 5.49
CA GLU A 114 9.65 8.62 5.53
C GLU A 114 8.84 8.33 4.26
N VAL A 115 7.82 7.48 4.38
CA VAL A 115 6.94 7.18 3.24
C VAL A 115 6.03 8.38 3.06
N GLY A 116 6.51 9.35 2.27
CA GLY A 116 5.85 10.65 2.09
C GLY A 116 4.39 10.57 1.62
N TRP A 117 3.96 9.42 1.10
CA TRP A 117 2.57 9.22 0.74
C TRP A 117 1.64 9.04 1.97
N PHE A 118 2.14 8.58 3.14
CA PHE A 118 1.38 8.62 4.39
C PHE A 118 1.03 10.04 4.80
N ALA A 119 1.93 11.00 4.55
CA ALA A 119 1.68 12.40 4.88
C ALA A 119 0.55 12.99 4.01
N SER A 120 0.37 12.49 2.79
CA SER A 120 -0.59 13.06 1.84
C SER A 120 -2.06 12.80 2.19
N TRP A 121 -2.37 11.79 3.01
CA TRP A 121 -3.75 11.46 3.40
C TRP A 121 -3.98 11.42 4.93
N LYS A 122 -3.07 11.99 5.72
CA LYS A 122 -3.28 12.19 7.18
C LYS A 122 -4.35 13.23 7.50
N GLY A 123 -4.69 14.07 6.53
CA GLY A 123 -5.80 15.02 6.65
C GLY A 123 -7.16 14.40 6.27
N ILE A 124 -8.22 15.20 6.33
CA ILE A 124 -9.51 14.80 5.77
C ILE A 124 -9.38 14.83 4.25
N TYR A 125 -9.49 13.67 3.62
CA TYR A 125 -9.52 13.52 2.17
C TYR A 125 -10.79 12.77 1.78
N GLN A 126 -11.54 13.34 0.85
CA GLN A 126 -12.68 12.68 0.25
C GLN A 126 -12.74 13.04 -1.23
N TYR A 127 -12.72 12.03 -2.05
CA TYR A 127 -12.91 12.11 -3.49
C TYR A 127 -13.98 11.11 -3.90
N GLU A 128 -14.90 11.53 -4.76
CA GLU A 128 -15.94 10.68 -5.31
C GLU A 128 -16.17 11.01 -6.79
N SER A 129 -16.37 9.99 -7.60
CA SER A 129 -16.64 10.08 -9.03
C SER A 129 -17.58 8.96 -9.49
N THR A 130 -17.95 8.97 -10.77
CA THR A 130 -18.72 7.88 -11.39
C THR A 130 -17.95 6.57 -11.44
N GLU A 131 -16.62 6.61 -11.33
CA GLU A 131 -15.71 5.47 -11.45
C GLU A 131 -15.26 4.92 -10.10
N GLY A 132 -15.59 5.58 -8.99
CA GLY A 132 -15.22 5.13 -7.66
C GLY A 132 -15.02 6.25 -6.66
N TYR A 133 -14.41 5.92 -5.53
CA TYR A 133 -14.11 6.89 -4.48
C TYR A 133 -12.81 6.58 -3.75
N ALA A 134 -12.28 7.59 -3.08
CA ALA A 134 -11.22 7.47 -2.08
C ALA A 134 -11.53 8.40 -0.91
N LYS A 135 -11.43 7.90 0.31
CA LYS A 135 -11.72 8.69 1.51
C LYS A 135 -10.90 8.24 2.71
N THR A 136 -10.50 9.21 3.52
CA THR A 136 -9.89 8.93 4.82
C THR A 136 -10.94 8.42 5.81
N THR A 137 -10.55 7.46 6.63
CA THR A 137 -11.36 6.83 7.67
C THR A 137 -10.47 6.40 8.82
N THR A 138 -11.02 5.65 9.75
CA THR A 138 -10.27 4.99 10.82
C THR A 138 -10.70 3.54 10.96
N ILE A 139 -9.75 2.66 11.28
CA ILE A 139 -10.02 1.28 11.65
C ILE A 139 -9.35 0.97 12.99
N LYS A 140 -10.13 0.54 13.99
CA LYS A 140 -9.64 0.29 15.36
C LYS A 140 -8.80 1.44 15.95
N GLY A 141 -9.14 2.70 15.58
CA GLY A 141 -8.44 3.90 16.04
C GLY A 141 -7.20 4.30 15.22
N TYR A 142 -6.83 3.54 14.21
CA TYR A 142 -5.71 3.84 13.30
C TYR A 142 -6.21 4.59 12.07
N PRO A 143 -5.48 5.65 11.62
CA PRO A 143 -5.82 6.34 10.37
C PRO A 143 -5.79 5.38 9.18
N ALA A 144 -6.76 5.51 8.29
CA ALA A 144 -6.86 4.67 7.11
C ALA A 144 -7.35 5.45 5.89
N LEU A 145 -6.99 4.97 4.70
CA LEU A 145 -7.53 5.40 3.41
C LEU A 145 -8.30 4.24 2.80
N GLU A 146 -9.59 4.43 2.57
CA GLU A 146 -10.46 3.49 1.87
C GLU A 146 -10.62 3.95 0.43
N VAL A 147 -10.44 3.03 -0.51
CA VAL A 147 -10.55 3.26 -1.96
C VAL A 147 -11.47 2.22 -2.57
N TYR A 148 -12.29 2.65 -3.52
CA TYR A 148 -13.06 1.75 -4.39
C TYR A 148 -12.88 2.14 -5.85
N SER A 149 -12.64 1.15 -6.70
CA SER A 149 -12.57 1.29 -8.15
C SER A 149 -13.65 0.43 -8.81
N LYS A 150 -14.56 1.06 -9.55
CA LYS A 150 -15.67 0.40 -10.23
C LYS A 150 -15.18 -0.44 -11.42
N SER A 151 -14.19 0.06 -12.15
CA SER A 151 -13.67 -0.62 -13.34
C SER A 151 -12.96 -1.93 -13.01
N SER A 152 -12.22 -1.98 -11.90
CA SER A 152 -11.57 -3.20 -11.40
C SER A 152 -12.44 -4.00 -10.44
N LYS A 153 -13.57 -3.45 -9.97
CA LYS A 153 -14.41 -4.02 -8.88
C LYS A 153 -13.58 -4.33 -7.63
N GLU A 154 -12.65 -3.43 -7.33
CA GLU A 154 -11.69 -3.57 -6.24
C GLU A 154 -12.01 -2.59 -5.12
N TYR A 155 -12.01 -3.09 -3.91
CA TYR A 155 -11.90 -2.30 -2.69
C TYR A 155 -10.48 -2.40 -2.15
N ALA A 156 -9.92 -1.29 -1.67
CA ALA A 156 -8.65 -1.27 -1.00
C ALA A 156 -8.73 -0.48 0.31
N MET A 157 -7.95 -0.87 1.30
CA MET A 157 -7.74 -0.12 2.53
C MET A 157 -6.26 -0.09 2.86
N TYR A 158 -5.76 1.10 3.16
CA TYR A 158 -4.39 1.34 3.61
C TYR A 158 -4.45 1.91 5.00
N VAL A 159 -3.80 1.27 5.96
CA VAL A 159 -3.84 1.66 7.38
C VAL A 159 -2.46 2.08 7.82
N ASP A 160 -2.37 3.27 8.41
CA ASP A 160 -1.13 3.77 9.02
C ASP A 160 -1.06 3.30 10.48
N VAL A 161 -0.02 2.56 10.82
CA VAL A 161 0.25 2.11 12.18
C VAL A 161 1.51 2.78 12.70
N LYS A 162 1.32 3.89 13.42
CA LYS A 162 2.36 4.70 14.08
C LYS A 162 3.44 5.25 13.12
N ASP A 163 3.05 5.69 11.93
CA ASP A 163 3.97 6.28 10.95
C ASP A 163 5.13 5.36 10.52
N ARG A 164 5.07 4.08 10.91
CA ARG A 164 6.11 3.09 10.65
C ARG A 164 5.61 1.94 9.81
N PHE A 165 4.48 1.34 10.20
CA PHE A 165 3.96 0.19 9.49
C PHE A 165 2.79 0.60 8.62
N MET A 166 2.77 0.10 7.40
CA MET A 166 1.61 0.15 6.52
C MET A 166 0.97 -1.22 6.42
N VAL A 167 -0.30 -1.29 6.75
CA VAL A 167 -1.12 -2.45 6.44
C VAL A 167 -1.99 -2.13 5.23
N TYR A 168 -1.90 -2.93 4.18
CA TYR A 168 -2.78 -2.80 3.03
C TYR A 168 -3.65 -4.04 2.85
N ILE A 169 -4.90 -3.83 2.49
CA ILE A 169 -5.87 -4.87 2.20
C ILE A 169 -6.49 -4.54 0.84
N THR A 170 -6.51 -5.49 -0.08
CA THR A 170 -7.26 -5.38 -1.33
C THR A 170 -8.26 -6.52 -1.44
N VAL A 171 -9.40 -6.25 -2.04
CA VAL A 171 -10.48 -7.21 -2.26
C VAL A 171 -11.04 -7.02 -3.66
N ASP A 172 -10.90 -8.04 -4.49
CA ASP A 172 -11.38 -8.08 -5.87
C ASP A 172 -12.63 -8.96 -5.99
N ASN A 173 -13.62 -8.51 -6.75
CA ASN A 173 -14.86 -9.25 -7.05
C ASN A 173 -15.61 -9.75 -5.78
N ALA A 174 -15.52 -9.00 -4.69
CA ALA A 174 -16.30 -9.22 -3.47
C ALA A 174 -16.83 -7.87 -2.97
N ASP A 175 -17.54 -7.89 -1.85
CA ASP A 175 -18.20 -6.71 -1.30
C ASP A 175 -17.31 -5.95 -0.30
N LYS A 176 -17.78 -4.75 0.04
CA LYS A 176 -17.13 -3.91 1.05
C LYS A 176 -17.10 -4.57 2.44
N ASP A 177 -18.08 -5.39 2.77
CA ASP A 177 -18.14 -6.08 4.06
C ASP A 177 -17.00 -7.08 4.18
N THR A 178 -16.60 -7.70 3.08
CA THR A 178 -15.40 -8.54 3.02
C THR A 178 -14.14 -7.74 3.35
N LEU A 179 -13.96 -6.55 2.77
CA LEU A 179 -12.85 -5.64 3.11
C LEU A 179 -12.85 -5.32 4.61
N ASN A 180 -14.00 -4.91 5.15
CA ASN A 180 -14.15 -4.54 6.55
C ASN A 180 -13.87 -5.72 7.50
N ASN A 181 -14.34 -6.91 7.16
CA ASN A 181 -14.11 -8.12 7.96
C ASN A 181 -12.62 -8.49 8.00
N LEU A 182 -11.92 -8.43 6.86
CA LEU A 182 -10.48 -8.68 6.80
C LEU A 182 -9.70 -7.61 7.57
N ALA A 183 -10.04 -6.34 7.41
CA ALA A 183 -9.41 -5.25 8.13
C ALA A 183 -9.61 -5.37 9.66
N ASN A 184 -10.81 -5.76 10.11
CA ASN A 184 -11.09 -5.96 11.53
C ASN A 184 -10.43 -7.22 12.12
N ALA A 185 -10.02 -8.19 11.30
CA ALA A 185 -9.32 -9.39 11.76
C ALA A 185 -7.85 -9.12 12.15
N ILE A 186 -7.27 -7.99 11.73
CA ILE A 186 -5.86 -7.67 11.97
C ILE A 186 -5.65 -7.10 13.39
N ASP A 187 -4.59 -7.55 14.06
CA ASP A 187 -4.13 -6.99 15.33
C ASP A 187 -3.16 -5.82 15.15
N TYR A 188 -3.73 -4.63 14.89
CA TYR A 188 -2.95 -3.40 14.74
C TYR A 188 -2.20 -3.01 16.01
N SER A 189 -2.73 -3.35 17.19
CA SER A 189 -2.08 -3.02 18.47
C SER A 189 -0.82 -3.85 18.68
N GLY A 190 -0.84 -5.11 18.30
CA GLY A 190 0.33 -5.97 18.28
C GLY A 190 1.40 -5.47 17.31
N ILE A 191 1.01 -5.12 16.06
CA ILE A 191 1.91 -4.52 15.07
C ILE A 191 2.54 -3.23 15.63
N ALA A 192 1.74 -2.35 16.24
CA ALA A 192 2.21 -1.11 16.85
C ALA A 192 3.19 -1.31 18.01
N GLY A 193 3.21 -2.49 18.62
CA GLY A 193 4.12 -2.90 19.69
C GLY A 193 5.46 -3.46 19.22
N LEU A 194 5.61 -3.76 17.93
CA LEU A 194 6.86 -4.24 17.35
C LEU A 194 7.97 -3.18 17.45
N LYS A 195 9.19 -3.62 17.82
CA LYS A 195 10.34 -2.72 18.06
C LYS A 195 11.54 -3.11 17.21
#